data_f64363dc45d571aa4478d06d2037c107
#
_entry.id   f64363dc45d571aa4478d06d2037c107
#
_cell.length_a   1.000
_cell.length_b   1.000
_cell.length_c   1.000
_cell.angle_alpha   90.00
_cell.angle_beta   90.00
_cell.angle_gamma   90.00
#
_symmetry.space_group_name_H-M   'P 1'
#
loop_
_entity.id
_entity.type
_entity.pdbx_description
1 polymer ?
#
loop_
_entity_poly.entity_id
_entity_poly.type
_entity_poly.pdbx_seq_one_letter_code
_entity_poly.pdbx_strand_id
1 'polypeptide(L)'
;MIKILWFSANSAGDMCFTSQRELALGLIKNGYSVQFINKDKGNSHFDYDWDHVSIEYTNVAGLKSSSLAKNMVKWLSKQTLADATVAVVDWRLITKLHGQLTDKNIPWILLDRSPPADRGILAKLQWPVWRKAWMLVNKSSNSCGTVVSSGHQKFTMDKNQIASNKLFQIPAGVDLEKFFPTDSTGKLLLIYHGRLDKHRGVLALPMLVRKAITAGLDISLKLIGDGDCFSDLQKIASDFDEITVFPTMSTEEVPHHLRESDIGILPMPEIDVWAISSPLKRSEYCASGLLIFGIDHNGHRFDGHQKPWMRLVPQYDFHDEGVKWLSGLSQNQISDLSKQSRQYAEENLSWDVSVNSLISAIHFVSEL
;
A
#
# COMPACT_ATOMS: atom_id res chain seq x y z
N MET A 1 18.08 21.73 9.93
CA MET A 1 17.65 20.47 9.32
C MET A 1 16.80 19.73 10.33
N ILE A 2 15.54 19.36 9.98
CA ILE A 2 14.66 18.60 10.88
C ILE A 2 15.11 17.14 10.88
N LYS A 3 15.26 16.55 12.08
CA LYS A 3 15.55 15.13 12.24
C LYS A 3 14.25 14.35 12.42
N ILE A 4 14.07 13.29 11.65
CA ILE A 4 12.92 12.38 11.71
C ILE A 4 13.33 11.08 12.39
N LEU A 5 12.68 10.76 13.50
CA LEU A 5 12.76 9.45 14.14
C LEU A 5 11.61 8.57 13.61
N TRP A 6 11.92 7.61 12.75
CA TRP A 6 10.92 6.75 12.12
C TRP A 6 10.81 5.41 12.86
N PHE A 7 9.78 5.28 13.71
CA PHE A 7 9.52 4.05 14.48
C PHE A 7 8.58 3.10 13.70
N SER A 8 9.11 2.01 13.19
CA SER A 8 8.35 1.02 12.42
C SER A 8 8.23 -0.32 13.15
N ALA A 9 7.02 -0.91 13.11
CA ALA A 9 6.78 -2.29 13.54
C ALA A 9 7.14 -3.32 12.46
N ASN A 10 7.36 -2.87 11.21
CA ASN A 10 7.58 -3.71 10.04
C ASN A 10 9.07 -3.96 9.79
N SER A 11 9.36 -5.11 9.19
CA SER A 11 10.68 -5.44 8.63
C SER A 11 10.81 -4.99 7.19
N ALA A 12 12.03 -4.84 6.69
CA ALA A 12 12.32 -4.43 5.31
C ALA A 12 11.71 -5.37 4.25
N GLY A 13 11.51 -6.65 4.56
CA GLY A 13 10.84 -7.62 3.69
C GLY A 13 9.32 -7.69 3.82
N ASP A 14 8.72 -6.92 4.75
CA ASP A 14 7.28 -6.96 4.96
C ASP A 14 6.53 -6.20 3.85
N MET A 15 5.36 -6.71 3.43
CA MET A 15 4.53 -6.14 2.35
C MET A 15 4.21 -4.65 2.53
N CYS A 16 4.05 -4.17 3.77
CA CYS A 16 3.74 -2.77 4.08
C CYS A 16 4.99 -1.89 4.19
N PHE A 17 6.19 -2.43 4.04
CA PHE A 17 7.44 -1.70 4.17
C PHE A 17 7.70 -0.76 2.99
N THR A 18 7.33 -1.14 1.77
CA THR A 18 7.55 -0.33 0.56
C THR A 18 7.09 1.12 0.74
N SER A 19 5.87 1.34 1.22
CA SER A 19 5.38 2.71 1.44
C SER A 19 6.19 3.48 2.48
N GLN A 20 6.66 2.83 3.54
CA GLN A 20 7.48 3.48 4.55
C GLN A 20 8.86 3.82 4.01
N ARG A 21 9.44 2.91 3.21
CA ARG A 21 10.72 3.12 2.53
C ARG A 21 10.67 4.34 1.62
N GLU A 22 9.70 4.37 0.71
CA GLU A 22 9.59 5.46 -0.27
C GLU A 22 9.32 6.81 0.38
N LEU A 23 8.49 6.86 1.42
CA LEU A 23 8.25 8.08 2.17
C LEU A 23 9.51 8.56 2.91
N ALA A 24 10.26 7.64 3.53
CA ALA A 24 11.50 7.97 4.23
C ALA A 24 12.59 8.48 3.26
N LEU A 25 12.79 7.80 2.12
CA LEU A 25 13.73 8.22 1.07
C LEU A 25 13.31 9.56 0.46
N GLY A 26 12.02 9.76 0.23
CA GLY A 26 11.50 11.03 -0.25
C GLY A 26 11.75 12.19 0.73
N LEU A 27 11.65 11.97 2.03
CA LEU A 27 12.04 12.97 3.03
C LEU A 27 13.54 13.30 2.95
N ILE A 28 14.40 12.30 2.80
CA ILE A 28 15.85 12.52 2.65
C ILE A 28 16.14 13.35 1.40
N LYS A 29 15.53 13.02 0.27
CA LYS A 29 15.63 13.80 -0.99
C LYS A 29 15.20 15.26 -0.80
N ASN A 30 14.28 15.54 0.12
CA ASN A 30 13.82 16.88 0.49
C ASN A 30 14.61 17.51 1.66
N GLY A 31 15.79 16.99 2.02
CA GLY A 31 16.70 17.60 2.98
C GLY A 31 16.41 17.31 4.46
N TYR A 32 15.59 16.31 4.75
CA TYR A 32 15.39 15.82 6.13
C TYR A 32 16.45 14.78 6.49
N SER A 33 16.85 14.73 7.77
CA SER A 33 17.65 13.62 8.30
C SER A 33 16.72 12.54 8.83
N VAL A 34 16.77 11.33 8.31
CA VAL A 34 15.94 10.22 8.78
C VAL A 34 16.76 9.21 9.56
N GLN A 35 16.30 8.87 10.76
CA GLN A 35 16.80 7.73 11.52
C GLN A 35 15.68 6.68 11.60
N PHE A 36 15.89 5.53 10.90
CA PHE A 36 14.90 4.47 10.82
C PHE A 36 15.11 3.44 11.93
N ILE A 37 14.10 3.24 12.77
CA ILE A 37 14.18 2.46 13.99
C ILE A 37 13.17 1.30 13.91
N ASN A 38 13.66 0.08 13.76
CA ASN A 38 12.81 -1.11 13.70
C ASN A 38 13.51 -2.35 14.30
N LYS A 39 12.97 -3.54 14.01
CA LYS A 39 13.45 -4.83 14.55
C LYS A 39 14.49 -5.52 13.67
N ASP A 40 14.80 -4.98 12.48
CA ASP A 40 15.72 -5.63 11.55
C ASP A 40 17.15 -5.52 12.01
N LYS A 41 17.97 -6.51 11.65
CA LYS A 41 19.41 -6.43 11.74
C LYS A 41 19.96 -5.62 10.56
N GLY A 42 21.02 -4.85 10.78
CA GLY A 42 21.53 -3.82 9.89
C GLY A 42 21.65 -4.15 8.40
N ASN A 43 21.91 -5.43 8.04
CA ASN A 43 22.12 -5.86 6.67
C ASN A 43 20.93 -5.61 5.71
N SER A 44 19.72 -5.48 6.23
CA SER A 44 18.53 -5.20 5.42
C SER A 44 18.39 -3.72 5.01
N HIS A 45 19.26 -2.82 5.51
CA HIS A 45 19.20 -1.38 5.35
C HIS A 45 20.48 -0.75 4.80
N PHE A 46 21.45 -1.54 4.34
CA PHE A 46 22.74 -1.03 3.86
C PHE A 46 22.64 -0.14 2.61
N ASP A 47 21.62 -0.36 1.79
CA ASP A 47 21.45 0.34 0.52
C ASP A 47 20.59 1.60 0.64
N TYR A 48 20.26 2.04 1.87
CA TYR A 48 19.43 3.21 2.11
C TYR A 48 20.20 4.34 2.79
N ASP A 49 19.93 5.58 2.36
CA ASP A 49 20.60 6.80 2.85
C ASP A 49 20.14 7.26 4.25
N TRP A 50 19.52 6.39 5.04
CA TRP A 50 19.13 6.70 6.41
C TRP A 50 20.00 6.03 7.46
N ASP A 51 20.08 6.64 8.65
CA ASP A 51 20.65 5.96 9.81
C ASP A 51 19.71 4.86 10.28
N HIS A 52 20.19 3.62 10.41
CA HIS A 52 19.39 2.52 10.91
C HIS A 52 19.71 2.15 12.35
N VAL A 53 18.66 1.96 13.16
CA VAL A 53 18.75 1.46 14.53
C VAL A 53 17.95 0.17 14.67
N SER A 54 18.67 -0.91 14.94
CA SER A 54 18.07 -2.22 15.23
C SER A 54 17.66 -2.31 16.71
N ILE A 55 16.41 -2.70 16.94
CA ILE A 55 15.86 -2.89 18.29
C ILE A 55 15.48 -4.35 18.52
N GLU A 56 16.01 -4.94 19.56
CA GLU A 56 15.67 -6.32 19.96
C GLU A 56 14.19 -6.43 20.38
N TYR A 57 13.59 -7.57 20.11
CA TYR A 57 12.22 -7.88 20.47
C TYR A 57 12.02 -9.35 20.80
N THR A 58 10.93 -9.69 21.49
CA THR A 58 10.54 -11.07 21.77
C THR A 58 9.72 -11.63 20.60
N ASN A 59 10.21 -12.67 19.94
CA ASN A 59 9.55 -13.29 18.79
C ASN A 59 8.46 -14.28 19.20
N VAL A 60 7.47 -13.82 19.96
CA VAL A 60 6.29 -14.60 20.37
C VAL A 60 5.04 -13.95 19.80
N ALA A 61 4.15 -14.77 19.23
CA ALA A 61 2.88 -14.27 18.67
C ALA A 61 2.08 -13.47 19.72
N GLY A 62 1.56 -12.33 19.34
CA GLY A 62 0.84 -11.40 20.22
C GLY A 62 1.73 -10.50 21.09
N LEU A 63 3.02 -10.80 21.28
CA LEU A 63 3.94 -10.00 22.09
C LEU A 63 4.96 -9.19 21.28
N LYS A 64 5.14 -9.49 19.99
CA LYS A 64 6.17 -8.88 19.11
C LYS A 64 6.17 -7.35 19.18
N SER A 65 5.08 -6.70 18.80
CA SER A 65 5.00 -5.24 18.75
C SER A 65 5.09 -4.60 20.15
N SER A 66 4.56 -5.26 21.18
CA SER A 66 4.61 -4.74 22.55
C SER A 66 6.02 -4.78 23.14
N SER A 67 6.79 -5.88 22.91
CA SER A 67 8.18 -6.00 23.36
C SER A 67 9.10 -5.06 22.58
N LEU A 68 8.91 -4.95 21.24
CA LEU A 68 9.62 -4.01 20.41
C LEU A 68 9.41 -2.58 20.90
N ALA A 69 8.17 -2.14 21.05
CA ALA A 69 7.85 -0.80 21.56
C ALA A 69 8.45 -0.52 22.94
N LYS A 70 8.43 -1.50 23.86
CA LYS A 70 9.06 -1.36 25.18
C LYS A 70 10.58 -1.13 25.08
N ASN A 71 11.26 -1.80 24.18
CA ASN A 71 12.69 -1.63 23.98
C ASN A 71 13.01 -0.34 23.22
N MET A 72 12.15 0.10 22.30
CA MET A 72 12.22 1.43 21.68
C MET A 72 12.10 2.56 22.72
N VAL A 73 11.21 2.43 23.70
CA VAL A 73 11.11 3.38 24.83
C VAL A 73 12.42 3.46 25.60
N LYS A 74 13.04 2.30 25.94
CA LYS A 74 14.34 2.26 26.61
C LYS A 74 15.45 2.89 25.78
N TRP A 75 15.42 2.68 24.48
CA TRP A 75 16.39 3.30 23.56
C TRP A 75 16.18 4.81 23.53
N LEU A 76 14.93 5.27 23.30
CA LEU A 76 14.60 6.70 23.21
C LEU A 76 14.92 7.46 24.50
N SER A 77 14.73 6.84 25.68
CA SER A 77 15.04 7.49 26.96
C SER A 77 16.50 7.87 27.12
N LYS A 78 17.41 7.13 26.46
CA LYS A 78 18.87 7.35 26.50
C LYS A 78 19.39 8.34 25.45
N GLN A 79 18.53 8.77 24.50
CA GLN A 79 18.95 9.65 23.42
C GLN A 79 18.94 11.11 23.87
N THR A 80 20.03 11.84 23.54
CA THR A 80 20.05 13.29 23.49
C THR A 80 19.62 13.71 22.09
N LEU A 81 18.58 14.49 21.96
CA LEU A 81 17.98 14.85 20.68
C LEU A 81 18.18 16.34 20.40
N ALA A 82 18.24 16.70 19.12
CA ALA A 82 18.23 18.09 18.68
C ALA A 82 16.82 18.69 18.86
N ASP A 83 16.72 20.00 19.04
CA ASP A 83 15.45 20.71 19.25
C ASP A 83 14.47 20.49 18.07
N ALA A 84 14.96 20.44 16.83
CA ALA A 84 14.16 20.20 15.66
C ALA A 84 14.04 18.68 15.35
N THR A 85 13.40 17.93 16.24
CA THR A 85 13.15 16.48 16.06
C THR A 85 11.64 16.19 16.00
N VAL A 86 11.20 15.42 15.01
CA VAL A 86 9.82 14.92 14.86
C VAL A 86 9.83 13.38 14.80
N ALA A 87 8.87 12.73 15.45
CA ALA A 87 8.73 11.29 15.38
C ALA A 87 7.59 10.86 14.43
N VAL A 88 7.85 9.92 13.52
CA VAL A 88 6.85 9.19 12.74
C VAL A 88 6.70 7.81 13.36
N VAL A 89 5.48 7.44 13.80
CA VAL A 89 5.29 6.26 14.64
C VAL A 89 4.16 5.38 14.14
N ASP A 90 4.46 4.11 13.86
CA ASP A 90 3.46 3.08 13.56
C ASP A 90 2.43 2.99 14.71
N TRP A 91 1.13 2.90 14.37
CA TRP A 91 0.05 2.86 15.34
C TRP A 91 0.18 1.71 16.37
N ARG A 92 0.87 0.62 16.04
CA ARG A 92 1.12 -0.52 16.94
C ARG A 92 2.08 -0.18 18.07
N LEU A 93 2.90 0.86 17.90
CA LEU A 93 3.99 1.23 18.81
C LEU A 93 3.65 2.42 19.72
N ILE A 94 2.84 3.36 19.22
CA ILE A 94 2.60 4.66 19.86
C ILE A 94 2.03 4.55 21.27
N THR A 95 1.20 3.54 21.55
CA THR A 95 0.59 3.37 22.89
C THR A 95 1.61 3.17 24.00
N LYS A 96 2.84 2.78 23.68
CA LYS A 96 3.97 2.65 24.59
C LYS A 96 4.95 3.82 24.49
N LEU A 97 5.20 4.31 23.27
CA LEU A 97 6.15 5.40 23.01
C LEU A 97 5.63 6.78 23.46
N HIS A 98 4.31 6.98 23.47
CA HIS A 98 3.69 8.28 23.74
C HIS A 98 4.21 8.97 25.01
N GLY A 99 4.32 8.26 26.15
CA GLY A 99 4.83 8.86 27.39
C GLY A 99 6.23 9.46 27.21
N GLN A 100 7.15 8.67 26.62
CA GLN A 100 8.53 9.11 26.40
C GLN A 100 8.63 10.27 25.37
N LEU A 101 7.75 10.29 24.35
CA LEU A 101 7.68 11.39 23.39
C LEU A 101 7.19 12.66 24.09
N THR A 102 6.18 12.55 24.96
CA THR A 102 5.67 13.66 25.76
C THR A 102 6.72 14.18 26.72
N ASP A 103 7.39 13.32 27.48
CA ASP A 103 8.43 13.69 28.46
C ASP A 103 9.60 14.44 27.79
N LYS A 104 9.90 14.15 26.55
CA LYS A 104 10.96 14.80 25.74
C LYS A 104 10.44 15.94 24.87
N ASN A 105 9.16 16.27 24.96
CA ASN A 105 8.49 17.28 24.12
C ASN A 105 8.70 17.11 22.63
N ILE A 106 8.69 15.84 22.14
CA ILE A 106 8.88 15.51 20.73
C ILE A 106 7.52 15.51 20.03
N PRO A 107 7.28 16.38 19.02
CA PRO A 107 6.12 16.30 18.16
C PRO A 107 6.08 14.97 17.41
N TRP A 108 4.88 14.43 17.16
CA TRP A 108 4.80 13.12 16.53
C TRP A 108 3.61 12.98 15.59
N ILE A 109 3.80 12.11 14.59
CA ILE A 109 2.84 11.77 13.56
C ILE A 109 2.50 10.28 13.67
N LEU A 110 1.23 9.96 13.82
CA LEU A 110 0.75 8.59 13.76
C LEU A 110 0.76 8.09 12.32
N LEU A 111 1.57 7.09 12.02
CA LEU A 111 1.56 6.44 10.72
C LEU A 111 0.53 5.31 10.72
N ASP A 112 -0.61 5.53 10.08
CA ASP A 112 -1.65 4.53 9.89
C ASP A 112 -1.83 4.22 8.40
N ARG A 113 -1.26 3.09 7.97
CA ARG A 113 -1.37 2.61 6.57
C ARG A 113 -2.58 1.69 6.36
N SER A 114 -3.13 1.15 7.43
CA SER A 114 -4.40 0.42 7.44
C SER A 114 -4.85 0.16 8.88
N PRO A 115 -6.15 0.17 9.18
CA PRO A 115 -6.67 -0.40 10.41
C PRO A 115 -6.32 -1.90 10.51
N PRO A 116 -6.55 -2.57 11.65
CA PRO A 116 -6.34 -4.01 11.76
C PRO A 116 -7.12 -4.77 10.70
N ALA A 117 -6.42 -5.39 9.74
CA ALA A 117 -6.98 -6.08 8.57
C ALA A 117 -6.88 -7.60 8.67
N ASP A 118 -6.12 -8.11 9.63
CA ASP A 118 -5.92 -9.54 9.82
C ASP A 118 -7.20 -10.25 10.33
N ARG A 119 -7.27 -11.56 10.11
CA ARG A 119 -8.38 -12.40 10.58
C ARG A 119 -7.99 -13.18 11.82
N GLY A 120 -8.99 -13.56 12.62
CA GLY A 120 -8.80 -14.38 13.82
C GLY A 120 -8.83 -13.59 15.13
N ILE A 121 -8.67 -14.32 16.25
CA ILE A 121 -8.80 -13.76 17.61
C ILE A 121 -7.71 -12.72 17.91
N LEU A 122 -6.47 -13.00 17.53
CA LEU A 122 -5.35 -12.07 17.74
C LEU A 122 -5.52 -10.78 16.94
N ALA A 123 -6.14 -10.84 15.78
CA ALA A 123 -6.46 -9.64 14.98
C ALA A 123 -7.51 -8.77 15.69
N LYS A 124 -8.52 -9.39 16.31
CA LYS A 124 -9.52 -8.64 17.09
C LYS A 124 -8.90 -7.86 18.26
N LEU A 125 -7.84 -8.38 18.88
CA LEU A 125 -7.11 -7.72 19.96
C LEU A 125 -6.32 -6.48 19.50
N GLN A 126 -6.10 -6.29 18.21
CA GLN A 126 -5.43 -5.11 17.67
C GLN A 126 -6.36 -3.87 17.65
N TRP A 127 -7.68 -4.05 17.55
CA TRP A 127 -8.63 -2.94 17.49
C TRP A 127 -8.61 -2.00 18.70
N PRO A 128 -8.56 -2.48 19.95
CA PRO A 128 -8.37 -1.61 21.12
C PRO A 128 -7.06 -0.81 21.06
N VAL A 129 -5.96 -1.43 20.56
CA VAL A 129 -4.67 -0.76 20.41
C VAL A 129 -4.77 0.36 19.37
N TRP A 130 -5.38 0.09 18.20
CA TRP A 130 -5.59 1.06 17.14
C TRP A 130 -6.46 2.22 17.59
N ARG A 131 -7.58 1.96 18.26
CA ARG A 131 -8.44 3.03 18.85
C ARG A 131 -7.69 3.86 19.87
N LYS A 132 -6.89 3.22 20.73
CA LYS A 132 -6.05 3.93 21.69
C LYS A 132 -5.01 4.83 21.03
N ALA A 133 -4.40 4.37 19.91
CA ALA A 133 -3.46 5.18 19.16
C ALA A 133 -4.11 6.49 18.65
N TRP A 134 -5.28 6.39 18.05
CA TRP A 134 -6.04 7.56 17.59
C TRP A 134 -6.56 8.45 18.73
N MET A 135 -6.96 7.86 19.86
CA MET A 135 -7.31 8.63 21.05
C MET A 135 -6.11 9.47 21.55
N LEU A 136 -4.89 8.95 21.46
CA LEU A 136 -3.68 9.70 21.83
C LEU A 136 -3.44 10.87 20.87
N VAL A 137 -3.62 10.69 19.55
CA VAL A 137 -3.59 11.80 18.56
C VAL A 137 -4.60 12.89 18.95
N ASN A 138 -5.81 12.50 19.33
CA ASN A 138 -6.84 13.47 19.70
C ASN A 138 -6.50 14.28 20.96
N LYS A 139 -5.86 13.63 21.93
CA LYS A 139 -5.50 14.23 23.22
C LYS A 139 -4.22 15.08 23.19
N SER A 140 -3.28 14.77 22.32
CA SER A 140 -1.99 15.48 22.25
C SER A 140 -2.13 16.75 21.42
N SER A 141 -1.61 17.86 21.91
CA SER A 141 -1.58 19.14 21.18
C SER A 141 -0.59 19.10 20.02
N ASN A 142 0.58 18.48 20.19
CA ASN A 142 1.69 18.44 19.24
C ASN A 142 1.69 17.15 18.37
N SER A 143 0.54 16.70 17.91
CA SER A 143 0.44 15.49 17.09
C SER A 143 -0.65 15.58 16.03
N CYS A 144 -0.45 14.79 14.97
CA CYS A 144 -1.45 14.49 13.95
C CYS A 144 -1.37 13.00 13.54
N GLY A 145 -2.25 12.57 12.66
CA GLY A 145 -2.22 11.22 12.14
C GLY A 145 -2.37 11.17 10.61
N THR A 146 -1.90 10.09 10.02
CA THR A 146 -1.97 9.88 8.58
C THR A 146 -2.94 8.77 8.24
N VAL A 147 -3.61 8.91 7.10
CA VAL A 147 -4.54 7.94 6.51
C VAL A 147 -4.22 7.79 5.03
N VAL A 148 -4.64 6.69 4.39
CA VAL A 148 -4.22 6.38 3.02
C VAL A 148 -5.23 6.78 1.93
N SER A 149 -6.46 7.13 2.32
CA SER A 149 -7.53 7.48 1.38
C SER A 149 -8.62 8.28 2.09
N SER A 150 -9.50 8.91 1.31
CA SER A 150 -10.70 9.58 1.83
C SER A 150 -11.65 8.60 2.57
N GLY A 151 -11.75 7.36 2.10
CA GLY A 151 -12.48 6.29 2.79
C GLY A 151 -11.87 5.97 4.16
N HIS A 152 -10.54 5.86 4.23
CA HIS A 152 -9.83 5.64 5.49
C HIS A 152 -9.98 6.84 6.44
N GLN A 153 -9.92 8.06 5.91
CA GLN A 153 -10.16 9.28 6.69
C GLN A 153 -11.55 9.26 7.32
N LYS A 154 -12.59 9.06 6.51
CA LYS A 154 -13.97 8.99 7.01
C LYS A 154 -14.14 7.90 8.06
N PHE A 155 -13.65 6.68 7.78
CA PHE A 155 -13.70 5.57 8.72
C PHE A 155 -13.02 5.89 10.06
N THR A 156 -11.84 6.52 10.00
CA THR A 156 -11.09 6.92 11.20
C THR A 156 -11.81 7.98 12.00
N MET A 157 -12.37 9.00 11.36
CA MET A 157 -13.18 10.04 12.00
C MET A 157 -14.41 9.45 12.69
N ASP A 158 -15.16 8.60 12.00
CA ASP A 158 -16.39 7.99 12.52
C ASP A 158 -16.10 7.07 13.73
N LYS A 159 -15.01 6.31 13.69
CA LYS A 159 -14.65 5.34 14.75
C LYS A 159 -13.96 5.96 15.96
N ASN A 160 -13.26 7.08 15.80
CA ASN A 160 -12.41 7.65 16.85
C ASN A 160 -12.75 9.10 17.20
N GLN A 161 -13.73 9.70 16.54
CA GLN A 161 -14.16 11.10 16.75
C GLN A 161 -12.98 12.08 16.63
N ILE A 162 -12.10 11.85 15.66
CA ILE A 162 -10.93 12.68 15.40
C ILE A 162 -11.31 13.89 14.54
N ALA A 163 -10.75 15.04 14.82
CA ALA A 163 -10.96 16.24 14.03
C ALA A 163 -10.25 16.15 12.67
N SER A 164 -10.89 16.60 11.60
CA SER A 164 -10.35 16.49 10.24
C SER A 164 -9.03 17.24 10.04
N ASN A 165 -8.81 18.34 10.75
CA ASN A 165 -7.57 19.12 10.70
C ASN A 165 -6.35 18.41 11.30
N LYS A 166 -6.54 17.29 12.01
CA LYS A 166 -5.46 16.42 12.50
C LYS A 166 -5.19 15.23 11.61
N LEU A 167 -5.81 15.15 10.43
CA LEU A 167 -5.71 14.02 9.51
C LEU A 167 -5.10 14.44 8.19
N PHE A 168 -4.01 13.77 7.80
CA PHE A 168 -3.32 13.98 6.53
C PHE A 168 -3.46 12.72 5.67
N GLN A 169 -3.93 12.89 4.42
CA GLN A 169 -4.00 11.79 3.47
C GLN A 169 -2.65 11.59 2.80
N ILE A 170 -2.10 10.39 2.96
CA ILE A 170 -0.84 9.96 2.34
C ILE A 170 -1.13 8.68 1.57
N PRO A 171 -1.58 8.77 0.32
CA PRO A 171 -1.91 7.59 -0.49
C PRO A 171 -0.68 6.75 -0.81
N ALA A 172 -0.89 5.59 -1.42
CA ALA A 172 0.19 4.80 -2.00
C ALA A 172 0.65 5.47 -3.30
N GLY A 173 1.91 5.86 -3.35
CA GLY A 173 2.56 6.37 -4.55
C GLY A 173 3.07 5.27 -5.47
N VAL A 174 3.69 5.67 -6.57
CA VAL A 174 4.40 4.80 -7.51
C VAL A 174 5.67 5.47 -8.01
N ASP A 175 6.67 4.66 -8.31
CA ASP A 175 7.91 5.09 -8.96
C ASP A 175 7.69 5.16 -10.47
N LEU A 176 7.57 6.37 -11.00
CA LEU A 176 7.27 6.62 -12.41
C LEU A 176 8.43 6.32 -13.36
N GLU A 177 9.66 6.18 -12.84
CA GLU A 177 10.85 5.79 -13.62
C GLU A 177 10.92 4.28 -13.80
N LYS A 178 10.46 3.52 -12.81
CA LYS A 178 10.37 2.04 -12.88
C LYS A 178 9.15 1.56 -13.62
N PHE A 179 8.00 2.20 -13.37
CA PHE A 179 6.71 1.85 -13.94
C PHE A 179 6.36 2.84 -15.06
N PHE A 180 6.44 2.40 -16.30
CA PHE A 180 6.13 3.19 -17.48
C PHE A 180 5.56 2.30 -18.59
N PRO A 181 4.74 2.84 -19.52
CA PRO A 181 4.12 2.05 -20.57
C PRO A 181 5.12 1.69 -21.68
N THR A 182 4.80 0.62 -22.42
CA THR A 182 5.37 0.30 -23.72
C THR A 182 4.25 0.05 -24.72
N ASP A 183 4.59 -0.05 -26.02
CA ASP A 183 3.60 -0.33 -27.05
C ASP A 183 3.00 -1.75 -26.88
N SER A 184 1.69 -1.87 -27.08
CA SER A 184 0.98 -3.14 -27.01
C SER A 184 1.41 -4.09 -28.14
N THR A 185 1.48 -5.38 -27.84
CA THR A 185 1.89 -6.44 -28.79
C THR A 185 0.74 -6.97 -29.66
N GLY A 186 -0.48 -6.46 -29.48
CA GLY A 186 -1.67 -6.81 -30.25
C GLY A 186 -2.52 -7.97 -29.68
N LYS A 187 -1.94 -8.90 -28.90
CA LYS A 187 -2.68 -9.90 -28.11
C LYS A 187 -3.05 -9.29 -26.76
N LEU A 188 -4.30 -9.44 -26.33
CA LEU A 188 -4.75 -8.88 -25.05
C LEU A 188 -4.15 -9.63 -23.85
N LEU A 189 -3.28 -8.98 -23.11
CA LEU A 189 -2.60 -9.57 -21.95
C LEU A 189 -3.10 -8.97 -20.62
N LEU A 190 -3.73 -9.81 -19.81
CA LEU A 190 -4.15 -9.52 -18.45
C LEU A 190 -3.05 -9.85 -17.46
N ILE A 191 -2.93 -9.06 -16.40
CA ILE A 191 -1.97 -9.32 -15.33
C ILE A 191 -2.56 -9.09 -13.93
N TYR A 192 -2.16 -9.95 -13.00
CA TYR A 192 -2.30 -9.74 -11.56
C TYR A 192 -0.97 -10.03 -10.88
N HIS A 193 -0.52 -9.14 -10.01
CA HIS A 193 0.66 -9.40 -9.18
C HIS A 193 0.37 -9.17 -7.69
N GLY A 194 1.05 -9.91 -6.81
CA GLY A 194 0.94 -9.85 -5.34
C GLY A 194 0.47 -11.15 -4.73
N ARG A 195 -0.10 -11.11 -3.52
CA ARG A 195 -0.53 -12.32 -2.82
C ARG A 195 -1.60 -13.09 -3.57
N LEU A 196 -1.35 -14.37 -3.81
CA LEU A 196 -2.26 -15.32 -4.46
C LEU A 196 -3.10 -16.07 -3.41
N ASP A 197 -3.78 -15.31 -2.54
CA ASP A 197 -4.60 -15.88 -1.48
C ASP A 197 -6.07 -15.95 -1.90
N LYS A 198 -6.77 -17.02 -1.49
CA LYS A 198 -8.18 -17.27 -1.79
C LYS A 198 -9.10 -16.09 -1.45
N HIS A 199 -8.86 -15.46 -0.32
CA HIS A 199 -9.67 -14.33 0.13
C HIS A 199 -9.45 -13.06 -0.71
N ARG A 200 -8.45 -13.03 -1.60
CA ARG A 200 -8.21 -11.93 -2.55
C ARG A 200 -8.91 -12.12 -3.89
N GLY A 201 -9.69 -13.20 -4.05
CA GLY A 201 -10.49 -13.43 -5.25
C GLY A 201 -9.70 -13.93 -6.47
N VAL A 202 -8.42 -14.30 -6.30
CA VAL A 202 -7.53 -14.66 -7.43
C VAL A 202 -8.00 -15.89 -8.22
N LEU A 203 -8.75 -16.80 -7.58
CA LEU A 203 -9.32 -17.99 -8.26
C LEU A 203 -10.43 -17.64 -9.28
N ALA A 204 -10.95 -16.40 -9.27
CA ALA A 204 -11.90 -15.93 -10.29
C ALA A 204 -11.21 -15.62 -11.65
N LEU A 205 -9.90 -15.38 -11.64
CA LEU A 205 -9.17 -14.92 -12.84
C LEU A 205 -9.06 -15.96 -13.95
N PRO A 206 -8.72 -17.24 -13.69
CA PRO A 206 -8.75 -18.28 -14.70
C PRO A 206 -10.13 -18.45 -15.36
N MET A 207 -11.20 -18.34 -14.59
CA MET A 207 -12.57 -18.44 -15.12
C MET A 207 -12.92 -17.26 -16.04
N LEU A 208 -12.46 -16.05 -15.72
CA LEU A 208 -12.63 -14.89 -16.59
C LEU A 208 -11.98 -15.14 -17.96
N VAL A 209 -10.73 -15.60 -17.98
CA VAL A 209 -9.99 -15.89 -19.21
C VAL A 209 -10.67 -16.98 -20.02
N ARG A 210 -11.09 -18.07 -19.39
CA ARG A 210 -11.81 -19.17 -20.08
C ARG A 210 -13.10 -18.71 -20.74
N LYS A 211 -13.90 -17.90 -20.03
CA LYS A 211 -15.12 -17.31 -20.61
C LYS A 211 -14.80 -16.37 -21.79
N ALA A 212 -13.74 -15.56 -21.66
CA ALA A 212 -13.32 -14.65 -22.72
C ALA A 212 -12.86 -15.41 -23.99
N ILE A 213 -12.08 -16.49 -23.84
CA ILE A 213 -11.68 -17.37 -24.95
C ILE A 213 -12.90 -18.03 -25.57
N THR A 214 -13.84 -18.52 -24.77
CA THR A 214 -15.10 -19.11 -25.28
C THR A 214 -15.93 -18.09 -26.08
N ALA A 215 -15.82 -16.80 -25.75
CA ALA A 215 -16.43 -15.70 -26.48
C ALA A 215 -15.62 -15.27 -27.74
N GLY A 216 -14.52 -15.95 -28.06
CA GLY A 216 -13.71 -15.71 -29.26
C GLY A 216 -12.59 -14.68 -29.09
N LEU A 217 -12.23 -14.29 -27.87
CA LEU A 217 -11.13 -13.34 -27.61
C LEU A 217 -9.77 -14.05 -27.63
N ASP A 218 -8.79 -13.47 -28.31
CA ASP A 218 -7.37 -13.85 -28.17
C ASP A 218 -6.76 -13.13 -26.95
N ILE A 219 -6.74 -13.83 -25.83
CA ILE A 219 -6.41 -13.27 -24.52
C ILE A 219 -5.52 -14.20 -23.72
N SER A 220 -4.66 -13.65 -22.87
CA SER A 220 -3.85 -14.43 -21.93
C SER A 220 -3.76 -13.75 -20.57
N LEU A 221 -3.29 -14.47 -19.55
CA LEU A 221 -3.22 -14.03 -18.17
C LEU A 221 -1.86 -14.37 -17.54
N LYS A 222 -1.21 -13.38 -16.97
CA LYS A 222 -0.06 -13.56 -16.09
C LYS A 222 -0.47 -13.40 -14.64
N LEU A 223 -0.13 -14.36 -13.78
CA LEU A 223 -0.29 -14.32 -12.35
C LEU A 223 1.10 -14.34 -11.70
N ILE A 224 1.44 -13.33 -10.92
CA ILE A 224 2.76 -13.21 -10.27
C ILE A 224 2.60 -13.10 -8.76
N GLY A 225 3.20 -14.02 -8.02
CA GLY A 225 3.19 -13.96 -6.56
C GLY A 225 3.17 -15.32 -5.88
N ASP A 226 2.87 -15.29 -4.59
CA ASP A 226 2.77 -16.47 -3.73
C ASP A 226 1.56 -16.36 -2.80
N GLY A 227 1.04 -17.48 -2.34
CA GLY A 227 -0.13 -17.54 -1.48
C GLY A 227 -0.72 -18.94 -1.36
N ASP A 228 -1.82 -19.04 -0.62
CA ASP A 228 -2.52 -20.31 -0.37
C ASP A 228 -3.14 -20.93 -1.64
N CYS A 229 -3.32 -20.15 -2.71
CA CYS A 229 -3.82 -20.62 -4.01
C CYS A 229 -2.72 -20.85 -5.05
N PHE A 230 -1.43 -20.67 -4.73
CA PHE A 230 -0.35 -20.75 -5.73
C PHE A 230 -0.34 -22.11 -6.44
N SER A 231 -0.35 -23.21 -5.68
CA SER A 231 -0.35 -24.58 -6.24
C SER A 231 -1.60 -24.91 -7.07
N ASP A 232 -2.78 -24.42 -6.63
CA ASP A 232 -4.02 -24.63 -7.37
C ASP A 232 -4.00 -23.87 -8.70
N LEU A 233 -3.49 -22.64 -8.70
CA LEU A 233 -3.35 -21.83 -9.90
C LEU A 233 -2.32 -22.41 -10.87
N GLN A 234 -1.19 -22.94 -10.40
CA GLN A 234 -0.22 -23.66 -11.23
C GLN A 234 -0.84 -24.90 -11.89
N LYS A 235 -1.67 -25.64 -11.16
CA LYS A 235 -2.39 -26.80 -11.69
C LYS A 235 -3.40 -26.42 -12.78
N ILE A 236 -4.12 -25.30 -12.59
CA ILE A 236 -5.01 -24.78 -13.62
C ILE A 236 -4.20 -24.34 -14.85
N ALA A 237 -3.07 -23.67 -14.67
CA ALA A 237 -2.20 -23.19 -15.74
C ALA A 237 -1.58 -24.36 -16.54
N SER A 238 -1.35 -25.54 -15.94
CA SER A 238 -0.86 -26.71 -16.66
C SER A 238 -1.85 -27.26 -17.69
N ASP A 239 -3.14 -26.93 -17.56
CA ASP A 239 -4.21 -27.36 -18.46
C ASP A 239 -4.61 -26.26 -19.47
N PHE A 240 -4.02 -25.07 -19.40
CA PHE A 240 -4.37 -23.89 -20.22
C PHE A 240 -3.15 -23.06 -20.58
N ASP A 241 -2.71 -23.10 -21.82
CA ASP A 241 -1.52 -22.38 -22.34
C ASP A 241 -1.63 -20.85 -22.22
N GLU A 242 -2.86 -20.32 -22.15
CA GLU A 242 -3.11 -18.88 -22.01
C GLU A 242 -2.92 -18.35 -20.59
N ILE A 243 -2.68 -19.23 -19.62
CA ILE A 243 -2.49 -18.82 -18.21
C ILE A 243 -1.09 -19.18 -17.76
N THR A 244 -0.33 -18.20 -17.30
CA THR A 244 1.02 -18.40 -16.76
C THR A 244 1.07 -17.94 -15.31
N VAL A 245 1.63 -18.77 -14.43
CA VAL A 245 1.79 -18.48 -12.99
C VAL A 245 3.25 -18.46 -12.64
N PHE A 246 3.70 -17.30 -12.15
CA PHE A 246 5.07 -17.07 -11.69
C PHE A 246 5.12 -16.99 -10.16
N PRO A 247 6.20 -17.42 -9.53
CA PRO A 247 6.43 -17.19 -8.11
C PRO A 247 6.60 -15.68 -7.82
N THR A 248 6.76 -15.33 -6.54
CA THR A 248 7.10 -13.96 -6.15
C THR A 248 8.38 -13.50 -6.85
N MET A 249 8.31 -12.36 -7.49
CA MET A 249 9.40 -11.69 -8.19
C MET A 249 9.94 -10.51 -7.37
N SER A 250 11.14 -10.07 -7.71
CA SER A 250 11.72 -8.87 -7.16
C SER A 250 10.97 -7.61 -7.61
N THR A 251 11.20 -6.50 -6.90
CA THR A 251 10.65 -5.19 -7.27
C THR A 251 11.21 -4.65 -8.58
N GLU A 252 12.27 -5.23 -9.11
CA GLU A 252 12.88 -4.86 -10.38
C GLU A 252 12.30 -5.68 -11.56
N GLU A 253 11.80 -6.88 -11.30
CA GLU A 253 11.24 -7.77 -12.34
C GLU A 253 9.76 -7.47 -12.64
N VAL A 254 8.95 -7.17 -11.61
CA VAL A 254 7.52 -6.88 -11.78
C VAL A 254 7.23 -5.80 -12.83
N PRO A 255 7.96 -4.65 -12.89
CA PRO A 255 7.73 -3.63 -13.91
C PRO A 255 7.86 -4.13 -15.35
N HIS A 256 8.75 -5.09 -15.63
CA HIS A 256 8.88 -5.68 -16.97
C HIS A 256 7.61 -6.40 -17.41
N HIS A 257 7.02 -7.19 -16.50
CA HIS A 257 5.78 -7.90 -16.80
C HIS A 257 4.58 -6.96 -16.94
N LEU A 258 4.56 -5.86 -16.18
CA LEU A 258 3.50 -4.85 -16.32
C LEU A 258 3.61 -4.15 -17.68
N ARG A 259 4.80 -3.78 -18.13
CA ARG A 259 5.00 -3.15 -19.44
C ARG A 259 4.53 -3.99 -20.63
N GLU A 260 4.62 -5.31 -20.52
CA GLU A 260 4.15 -6.23 -21.54
C GLU A 260 2.64 -6.47 -21.51
N SER A 261 1.92 -5.91 -20.53
CA SER A 261 0.51 -6.18 -20.28
C SER A 261 -0.37 -4.99 -20.66
N ASP A 262 -1.64 -5.25 -20.97
CA ASP A 262 -2.61 -4.24 -21.36
C ASP A 262 -3.57 -3.92 -20.21
N ILE A 263 -3.92 -4.92 -19.38
CA ILE A 263 -4.95 -4.78 -18.35
C ILE A 263 -4.50 -5.34 -17.01
N GLY A 264 -4.46 -4.49 -16.01
CA GLY A 264 -4.26 -4.88 -14.61
C GLY A 264 -5.58 -5.29 -13.93
N ILE A 265 -5.58 -6.42 -13.22
CA ILE A 265 -6.80 -6.94 -12.60
C ILE A 265 -6.81 -6.69 -11.09
N LEU A 266 -7.96 -6.22 -10.57
CA LEU A 266 -8.22 -5.99 -9.15
C LEU A 266 -9.40 -6.87 -8.67
N PRO A 267 -9.17 -8.16 -8.37
CA PRO A 267 -10.25 -9.11 -8.05
C PRO A 267 -10.66 -9.11 -6.57
N MET A 268 -10.05 -8.27 -5.74
CA MET A 268 -10.32 -8.27 -4.30
C MET A 268 -11.79 -7.90 -4.02
N PRO A 269 -12.51 -8.74 -3.24
CA PRO A 269 -13.90 -8.47 -2.88
C PRO A 269 -14.02 -7.25 -1.96
N GLU A 270 -15.22 -6.67 -1.92
CA GLU A 270 -15.53 -5.59 -0.99
C GLU A 270 -15.53 -6.11 0.45
N ILE A 271 -14.51 -5.74 1.22
CA ILE A 271 -14.40 -5.96 2.65
C ILE A 271 -14.06 -4.60 3.28
N ASP A 272 -14.73 -4.25 4.37
CA ASP A 272 -14.65 -2.92 5.00
C ASP A 272 -13.23 -2.35 5.06
N VAL A 273 -12.26 -3.14 5.52
CA VAL A 273 -10.87 -2.68 5.67
C VAL A 273 -10.16 -2.51 4.31
N TRP A 274 -10.54 -3.30 3.30
CA TRP A 274 -9.94 -3.19 1.97
C TRP A 274 -10.60 -2.10 1.12
N ALA A 275 -11.90 -1.89 1.34
CA ALA A 275 -12.64 -0.81 0.69
C ALA A 275 -12.11 0.59 1.05
N ILE A 276 -11.38 0.72 2.16
CA ILE A 276 -10.73 1.98 2.57
C ILE A 276 -9.23 2.03 2.30
N SER A 277 -8.64 0.98 1.71
CA SER A 277 -7.21 0.88 1.41
C SER A 277 -6.80 1.75 0.19
N SER A 278 -5.49 1.89 0.01
CA SER A 278 -4.88 2.44 -1.21
C SER A 278 -3.87 1.40 -1.72
N PRO A 279 -4.29 0.44 -2.57
CA PRO A 279 -3.42 -0.65 -3.02
C PRO A 279 -2.35 -0.14 -3.99
N LEU A 280 -1.08 -0.48 -3.73
CA LEU A 280 0.08 -0.14 -4.58
C LEU A 280 -0.14 -0.56 -6.03
N LYS A 281 -0.58 -1.79 -6.26
CA LYS A 281 -0.78 -2.33 -7.62
C LYS A 281 -1.70 -1.49 -8.50
N ARG A 282 -2.70 -0.81 -7.93
CA ARG A 282 -3.55 0.11 -8.67
C ARG A 282 -2.74 1.28 -9.26
N SER A 283 -1.85 1.86 -8.46
CA SER A 283 -0.95 2.94 -8.88
C SER A 283 0.11 2.43 -9.86
N GLU A 284 0.64 1.24 -9.64
CA GLU A 284 1.63 0.59 -10.52
C GLU A 284 1.02 0.26 -11.89
N TYR A 285 -0.21 -0.26 -11.95
CA TYR A 285 -0.95 -0.46 -13.21
C TYR A 285 -1.14 0.85 -13.96
N CYS A 286 -1.61 1.88 -13.26
CA CYS A 286 -1.86 3.19 -13.85
C CYS A 286 -0.56 3.80 -14.41
N ALA A 287 0.55 3.74 -13.66
CA ALA A 287 1.85 4.25 -14.08
C ALA A 287 2.42 3.48 -15.29
N SER A 288 2.16 2.18 -15.38
CA SER A 288 2.53 1.35 -16.54
C SER A 288 1.58 1.51 -17.71
N GLY A 289 0.61 2.43 -17.65
CA GLY A 289 -0.35 2.68 -18.71
C GLY A 289 -1.39 1.56 -18.90
N LEU A 290 -1.55 0.65 -17.93
CA LEU A 290 -2.55 -0.41 -18.04
C LEU A 290 -3.96 0.15 -17.83
N LEU A 291 -4.91 -0.42 -18.56
CA LEU A 291 -6.31 -0.33 -18.21
C LEU A 291 -6.54 -1.18 -16.94
N ILE A 292 -7.58 -0.88 -16.18
CA ILE A 292 -7.87 -1.58 -14.94
C ILE A 292 -9.26 -2.21 -14.98
N PHE A 293 -9.32 -3.52 -14.77
CA PHE A 293 -10.57 -4.24 -14.55
C PHE A 293 -10.64 -4.77 -13.11
N GLY A 294 -11.79 -4.64 -12.45
CA GLY A 294 -11.86 -5.11 -11.06
C GLY A 294 -13.24 -5.08 -10.43
N ILE A 295 -13.29 -5.53 -9.18
CA ILE A 295 -14.49 -5.44 -8.34
C ILE A 295 -14.66 -4.02 -7.84
N ASP A 296 -15.90 -3.51 -7.89
CA ASP A 296 -16.22 -2.13 -7.52
C ASP A 296 -16.30 -1.96 -6.00
N HIS A 297 -15.35 -1.21 -5.46
CA HIS A 297 -15.38 -0.65 -4.12
C HIS A 297 -14.41 0.54 -3.99
N ASN A 298 -14.56 1.35 -2.95
CA ASN A 298 -13.80 2.59 -2.80
C ASN A 298 -12.28 2.41 -2.82
N GLY A 299 -11.74 1.28 -2.33
CA GLY A 299 -10.30 1.00 -2.37
C GLY A 299 -9.75 0.80 -3.79
N HIS A 300 -10.59 0.43 -4.75
CA HIS A 300 -10.21 0.31 -6.15
C HIS A 300 -10.41 1.60 -6.97
N ARG A 301 -11.26 2.51 -6.51
CA ARG A 301 -11.52 3.79 -7.17
C ARG A 301 -10.39 4.79 -6.87
N PHE A 302 -10.20 5.76 -7.76
CA PHE A 302 -9.36 6.93 -7.50
C PHE A 302 -10.26 8.09 -7.04
N ASP A 303 -9.98 8.65 -5.87
CA ASP A 303 -10.75 9.75 -5.27
C ASP A 303 -12.26 9.48 -5.21
N GLY A 304 -12.63 8.22 -4.94
CA GLY A 304 -14.03 7.79 -4.90
C GLY A 304 -14.67 7.57 -6.27
N HIS A 305 -13.95 7.76 -7.38
CA HIS A 305 -14.47 7.69 -8.75
C HIS A 305 -13.80 6.61 -9.58
N GLN A 306 -14.57 5.98 -10.47
CA GLN A 306 -14.06 5.20 -11.59
C GLN A 306 -13.57 6.17 -12.67
N LYS A 307 -12.39 5.91 -13.23
CA LYS A 307 -11.80 6.71 -14.30
C LYS A 307 -12.07 6.08 -15.68
N PRO A 308 -11.91 6.79 -16.81
CA PRO A 308 -12.23 6.25 -18.14
C PRO A 308 -11.50 4.95 -18.51
N TRP A 309 -10.26 4.77 -18.07
CA TRP A 309 -9.46 3.56 -18.30
C TRP A 309 -9.74 2.42 -17.33
N MET A 310 -10.77 2.57 -16.48
CA MET A 310 -11.18 1.56 -15.51
C MET A 310 -12.56 1.01 -15.84
N ARG A 311 -12.74 -0.29 -15.61
CA ARG A 311 -14.05 -0.92 -15.52
C ARG A 311 -14.14 -1.65 -14.19
N LEU A 312 -14.84 -1.07 -13.24
CA LEU A 312 -15.13 -1.69 -11.95
C LEU A 312 -16.59 -2.15 -11.94
N VAL A 313 -16.82 -3.38 -11.47
CA VAL A 313 -18.13 -4.05 -11.55
C VAL A 313 -18.47 -4.72 -10.20
N PRO A 314 -19.77 -4.92 -9.90
CA PRO A 314 -20.17 -5.73 -8.75
C PRO A 314 -19.55 -7.12 -8.80
N GLN A 315 -19.22 -7.69 -7.64
CA GLN A 315 -18.53 -8.99 -7.56
C GLN A 315 -19.30 -10.11 -8.27
N TYR A 316 -20.63 -10.11 -8.20
CA TYR A 316 -21.46 -11.14 -8.84
C TYR A 316 -21.50 -11.03 -10.37
N ASP A 317 -21.20 -9.87 -10.94
CA ASP A 317 -21.15 -9.63 -12.39
C ASP A 317 -19.71 -9.72 -12.96
N PHE A 318 -18.71 -10.03 -12.13
CA PHE A 318 -17.28 -9.92 -12.46
C PHE A 318 -16.92 -10.61 -13.77
N HIS A 319 -17.39 -11.83 -14.01
CA HIS A 319 -17.04 -12.57 -15.20
C HIS A 319 -17.78 -12.06 -16.44
N ASP A 320 -19.08 -11.89 -16.37
CA ASP A 320 -19.92 -11.57 -17.52
C ASP A 320 -19.70 -10.13 -18.01
N GLU A 321 -19.66 -9.17 -17.08
CA GLU A 321 -19.30 -7.79 -17.42
C GLU A 321 -17.83 -7.67 -17.84
N GLY A 322 -16.92 -8.50 -17.29
CA GLY A 322 -15.53 -8.56 -17.72
C GLY A 322 -15.41 -8.99 -19.17
N VAL A 323 -16.02 -10.11 -19.56
CA VAL A 323 -16.02 -10.58 -20.96
C VAL A 323 -16.65 -9.53 -21.90
N LYS A 324 -17.78 -8.96 -21.53
CA LYS A 324 -18.46 -7.92 -22.32
C LYS A 324 -17.57 -6.69 -22.54
N TRP A 325 -16.90 -6.21 -21.48
CA TRP A 325 -16.02 -5.05 -21.59
C TRP A 325 -14.79 -5.36 -22.44
N LEU A 326 -14.13 -6.50 -22.20
CA LEU A 326 -12.98 -6.94 -22.97
C LEU A 326 -13.29 -7.11 -24.47
N SER A 327 -14.47 -7.66 -24.80
CA SER A 327 -14.92 -7.82 -26.19
C SER A 327 -15.21 -6.49 -26.90
N GLY A 328 -15.49 -5.43 -26.15
CA GLY A 328 -15.76 -4.11 -26.69
C GLY A 328 -14.51 -3.24 -26.91
N LEU A 329 -13.32 -3.70 -26.47
CA LEU A 329 -12.09 -2.91 -26.59
C LEU A 329 -11.43 -3.11 -27.96
N SER A 330 -11.23 -2.02 -28.68
CA SER A 330 -10.36 -1.99 -29.87
C SER A 330 -8.93 -1.58 -29.47
N GLN A 331 -7.93 -1.92 -30.29
CA GLN A 331 -6.53 -1.54 -30.06
C GLN A 331 -6.35 -0.03 -29.94
N ASN A 332 -7.06 0.76 -30.76
CA ASN A 332 -7.02 2.22 -30.68
C ASN A 332 -7.55 2.74 -29.32
N GLN A 333 -8.65 2.16 -28.84
CA GLN A 333 -9.20 2.52 -27.52
C GLN A 333 -8.25 2.14 -26.39
N ILE A 334 -7.61 0.96 -26.46
CA ILE A 334 -6.60 0.55 -25.49
C ILE A 334 -5.44 1.56 -25.44
N SER A 335 -4.91 1.93 -26.62
CA SER A 335 -3.82 2.92 -26.73
C SER A 335 -4.21 4.29 -26.15
N ASP A 336 -5.41 4.80 -26.47
CA ASP A 336 -5.85 6.10 -25.99
C ASP A 336 -6.13 6.12 -24.48
N LEU A 337 -6.73 5.05 -23.95
CA LEU A 337 -6.98 4.90 -22.52
C LEU A 337 -5.69 4.65 -21.74
N SER A 338 -4.73 3.94 -22.32
CA SER A 338 -3.38 3.75 -21.76
C SER A 338 -2.67 5.09 -21.52
N LYS A 339 -2.70 5.99 -22.50
CA LYS A 339 -2.13 7.35 -22.37
C LYS A 339 -2.81 8.14 -21.23
N GLN A 340 -4.14 8.06 -21.11
CA GLN A 340 -4.88 8.72 -20.04
C GLN A 340 -4.54 8.14 -18.66
N SER A 341 -4.40 6.81 -18.58
CA SER A 341 -3.98 6.10 -17.37
C SER A 341 -2.60 6.58 -16.92
N ARG A 342 -1.64 6.62 -17.83
CA ARG A 342 -0.27 7.10 -17.58
C ARG A 342 -0.25 8.57 -17.16
N GLN A 343 -0.93 9.44 -17.89
CA GLN A 343 -1.00 10.87 -17.58
C GLN A 343 -1.54 11.09 -16.16
N TYR A 344 -2.60 10.39 -15.79
CA TYR A 344 -3.14 10.50 -14.43
C TYR A 344 -2.12 10.08 -13.37
N ALA A 345 -1.35 9.02 -13.63
CA ALA A 345 -0.31 8.58 -12.70
C ALA A 345 0.79 9.64 -12.53
N GLU A 346 1.23 10.27 -13.61
CA GLU A 346 2.22 11.35 -13.60
C GLU A 346 1.75 12.56 -12.80
N GLU A 347 0.49 12.95 -12.95
CA GLU A 347 -0.09 14.10 -12.27
C GLU A 347 -0.43 13.84 -10.79
N ASN A 348 -0.79 12.59 -10.40
CA ASN A 348 -1.46 12.35 -9.12
C ASN A 348 -0.87 11.23 -8.26
N LEU A 349 -0.04 10.33 -8.81
CA LEU A 349 0.32 9.09 -8.13
C LEU A 349 1.82 8.94 -7.86
N SER A 350 2.66 9.93 -8.14
CA SER A 350 4.08 9.85 -7.79
C SER A 350 4.27 9.78 -6.27
N TRP A 351 5.37 9.18 -5.82
CA TRP A 351 5.75 9.24 -4.40
C TRP A 351 5.96 10.68 -3.91
N ASP A 352 6.34 11.60 -4.79
CA ASP A 352 6.51 13.03 -4.43
C ASP A 352 5.20 13.64 -3.92
N VAL A 353 4.03 13.28 -4.48
CA VAL A 353 2.71 13.71 -3.98
C VAL A 353 2.50 13.25 -2.53
N SER A 354 2.81 11.99 -2.25
CA SER A 354 2.68 11.40 -0.90
C SER A 354 3.69 12.00 0.08
N VAL A 355 4.92 12.24 -0.35
CA VAL A 355 5.99 12.87 0.44
C VAL A 355 5.62 14.32 0.80
N ASN A 356 5.11 15.10 -0.16
CA ASN A 356 4.66 16.47 0.09
C ASN A 356 3.52 16.53 1.14
N SER A 357 2.60 15.57 1.10
CA SER A 357 1.57 15.44 2.14
C SER A 357 2.17 15.11 3.52
N LEU A 358 3.20 14.27 3.56
CA LEU A 358 3.92 13.97 4.82
C LEU A 358 4.70 15.18 5.32
N ILE A 359 5.34 15.94 4.44
CA ILE A 359 6.04 17.19 4.76
C ILE A 359 5.05 18.21 5.37
N SER A 360 3.85 18.32 4.81
CA SER A 360 2.79 19.16 5.37
C SER A 360 2.39 18.72 6.78
N ALA A 361 2.32 17.41 7.04
CA ALA A 361 2.06 16.88 8.38
C ALA A 361 3.22 17.17 9.36
N ILE A 362 4.47 17.11 8.88
CA ILE A 362 5.67 17.44 9.68
C ILE A 362 5.65 18.92 10.08
N HIS A 363 5.38 19.83 9.12
CA HIS A 363 5.27 21.25 9.42
C HIS A 363 4.15 21.54 10.41
N PHE A 364 2.98 20.96 10.21
CA PHE A 364 1.84 21.12 11.11
C PHE A 364 2.20 20.78 12.57
N VAL A 365 2.87 19.66 12.83
CA VAL A 365 3.24 19.29 14.21
C VAL A 365 4.44 20.04 14.76
N SER A 366 5.29 20.61 13.89
CA SER A 366 6.47 21.39 14.30
C SER A 366 6.14 22.83 14.68
N GLU A 367 4.98 23.34 14.24
CA GLU A 367 4.51 24.70 14.52
C GLU A 367 3.58 24.75 15.75
N LEU A 368 3.20 23.60 16.31
CA LEU A 368 2.38 23.46 17.51
C LEU A 368 3.23 23.44 18.81
#